data_22209a5d7c8970612deda4cd6ccef773
#
_entry.id   22209a5d7c8970612deda4cd6ccef773
#
_cell.length_a   1.000
_cell.length_b   1.000
_cell.length_c   1.000
_cell.angle_alpha   90.00
_cell.angle_beta   90.00
_cell.angle_gamma   90.00
#
_symmetry.space_group_name_H-M   'P 1'
#
loop_
_entity.id
_entity.type
_entity.pdbx_description
1 polymer ?
#
loop_
_entity_poly.entity_id
_entity_poly.type
_entity_poly.pdbx_seq_one_letter_code
_entity_poly.pdbx_strand_id
1 'polypeptide(L)'
;VDTGSTDNTKEIAAHYTDKIYDFEWINDFSAARNFAFSKAGCDYIFSADADEVLDDANNYALRELKHILLPEIDIVQMYYVNASEFNSVYNAHKELRPKLFKRLRPFTWISPIHETVRLTPIVYDSDIEILHMQTGDHSKRDFSTYFKAFEKGIHIEDYVVTMLCKE
;
A
#
# COMPACT_ATOMS: atom_id res chain seq x y z
N VAL A 1 -1.09 -4.91 -10.70
CA VAL A 1 -2.46 -4.56 -11.13
C VAL A 1 -2.45 -3.12 -11.62
N ASP A 2 -3.03 -2.90 -12.79
CA ASP A 2 -3.18 -1.58 -13.40
C ASP A 2 -4.63 -1.10 -13.24
N THR A 3 -4.82 0.15 -12.83
CA THR A 3 -6.13 0.75 -12.57
C THR A 3 -6.58 1.73 -13.67
N GLY A 4 -5.99 1.62 -14.86
CA GLY A 4 -6.34 2.42 -16.02
C GLY A 4 -5.27 3.41 -16.45
N SER A 5 -4.00 3.02 -16.42
CA SER A 5 -2.90 3.83 -16.95
C SER A 5 -3.10 4.13 -18.44
N THR A 6 -2.84 5.38 -18.81
CA THR A 6 -2.96 5.88 -20.19
C THR A 6 -1.59 6.17 -20.83
N ASP A 7 -0.53 5.89 -20.10
CA ASP A 7 0.88 6.01 -20.49
C ASP A 7 1.52 4.64 -20.77
N ASN A 8 2.83 4.57 -20.85
CA ASN A 8 3.59 3.35 -21.13
C ASN A 8 3.76 2.44 -19.90
N THR A 9 3.03 2.65 -18.80
CA THR A 9 3.17 1.86 -17.55
C THR A 9 3.07 0.36 -17.80
N LYS A 10 2.06 -0.10 -18.55
CA LYS A 10 1.88 -1.53 -18.84
C LYS A 10 3.00 -2.10 -19.72
N GLU A 11 3.48 -1.34 -20.70
CA GLU A 11 4.59 -1.73 -21.58
C GLU A 11 5.87 -1.89 -20.77
N ILE A 12 6.14 -0.94 -19.87
CA ILE A 12 7.30 -1.01 -18.97
C ILE A 12 7.18 -2.23 -18.06
N ALA A 13 6.02 -2.44 -17.43
CA ALA A 13 5.79 -3.58 -16.55
C ALA A 13 5.96 -4.92 -17.28
N ALA A 14 5.59 -5.01 -18.56
CA ALA A 14 5.72 -6.22 -19.37
C ALA A 14 7.18 -6.67 -19.60
N HIS A 15 8.15 -5.78 -19.42
CA HIS A 15 9.58 -6.16 -19.46
C HIS A 15 10.01 -6.98 -18.23
N TYR A 16 9.23 -6.94 -17.14
CA TYR A 16 9.59 -7.56 -15.85
C TYR A 16 8.66 -8.71 -15.46
N THR A 17 7.43 -8.74 -16.00
CA THR A 17 6.44 -9.76 -15.65
C THR A 17 5.37 -9.92 -16.73
N ASP A 18 4.89 -11.16 -16.89
CA ASP A 18 3.71 -11.50 -17.69
C ASP A 18 2.39 -11.42 -16.90
N LYS A 19 2.47 -11.16 -15.59
CA LYS A 19 1.31 -11.12 -14.67
C LYS A 19 0.79 -9.71 -14.49
N ILE A 20 0.31 -9.13 -15.58
CA ILE A 20 -0.33 -7.81 -15.59
C ILE A 20 -1.84 -8.01 -15.65
N TYR A 21 -2.55 -7.39 -14.72
CA TYR A 21 -4.00 -7.51 -14.60
C TYR A 21 -4.63 -6.13 -14.59
N ASP A 22 -5.67 -5.94 -15.38
CA ASP A 22 -6.48 -4.72 -15.38
C ASP A 22 -7.55 -4.78 -14.30
N PHE A 23 -7.74 -3.66 -13.61
CA PHE A 23 -8.82 -3.44 -12.66
C PHE A 23 -9.48 -2.12 -12.98
N GLU A 24 -10.79 -2.14 -13.28
CA GLU A 24 -11.54 -0.91 -13.51
C GLU A 24 -11.59 -0.06 -12.24
N TRP A 25 -11.12 1.19 -12.34
CA TRP A 25 -11.08 2.08 -11.19
C TRP A 25 -12.47 2.49 -10.73
N ILE A 26 -12.83 2.09 -9.52
CA ILE A 26 -14.15 2.33 -8.90
C ILE A 26 -14.10 3.34 -7.75
N ASN A 27 -13.02 4.11 -7.61
CA ASN A 27 -12.75 5.01 -6.49
C ASN A 27 -12.64 4.29 -5.14
N ASP A 28 -12.00 3.14 -5.12
CA ASP A 28 -11.79 2.29 -3.95
C ASP A 28 -10.44 1.60 -4.05
N PHE A 29 -9.45 2.07 -3.27
CA PHE A 29 -8.11 1.49 -3.21
C PHE A 29 -8.12 0.11 -2.55
N SER A 30 -8.99 -0.10 -1.56
CA SER A 30 -9.08 -1.40 -0.89
C SER A 30 -9.55 -2.49 -1.84
N ALA A 31 -10.51 -2.18 -2.72
CA ALA A 31 -10.99 -3.10 -3.74
C ALA A 31 -9.88 -3.46 -4.75
N ALA A 32 -9.10 -2.47 -5.21
CA ALA A 32 -7.98 -2.70 -6.10
C ALA A 32 -6.89 -3.55 -5.43
N ARG A 33 -6.59 -3.29 -4.15
CA ARG A 33 -5.60 -4.04 -3.36
C ARG A 33 -6.06 -5.47 -3.09
N ASN A 34 -7.33 -5.69 -2.73
CA ASN A 34 -7.92 -7.02 -2.58
C ASN A 34 -7.85 -7.82 -3.89
N PHE A 35 -8.14 -7.16 -5.03
CA PHE A 35 -8.00 -7.80 -6.34
C PHE A 35 -6.54 -8.19 -6.62
N ALA A 36 -5.57 -7.30 -6.35
CA ALA A 36 -4.15 -7.61 -6.50
C ALA A 36 -3.73 -8.80 -5.63
N PHE A 37 -4.14 -8.84 -4.37
CA PHE A 37 -3.87 -9.94 -3.44
C PHE A 37 -4.46 -11.26 -3.94
N SER A 38 -5.64 -11.24 -4.56
CA SER A 38 -6.26 -12.44 -5.14
C SER A 38 -5.46 -13.06 -6.30
N LYS A 39 -4.57 -12.28 -6.94
CA LYS A 39 -3.72 -12.75 -8.05
C LYS A 39 -2.38 -13.29 -7.59
N ALA A 40 -2.00 -13.05 -6.33
CA ALA A 40 -0.74 -13.53 -5.78
C ALA A 40 -0.76 -15.04 -5.56
N GLY A 41 0.37 -15.71 -5.84
CA GLY A 41 0.51 -17.17 -5.72
C GLY A 41 1.62 -17.63 -4.76
N CYS A 42 2.47 -16.71 -4.25
CA CYS A 42 3.55 -17.02 -3.32
C CYS A 42 3.07 -17.05 -1.87
N ASP A 43 3.93 -17.49 -0.94
CA ASP A 43 3.58 -17.60 0.50
C ASP A 43 3.40 -16.23 1.16
N TYR A 44 4.12 -15.22 0.68
CA TYR A 44 4.01 -13.83 1.10
C TYR A 44 3.74 -12.91 -0.08
N ILE A 45 3.05 -11.81 0.18
CA ILE A 45 2.73 -10.76 -0.76
C ILE A 45 3.44 -9.49 -0.33
N PHE A 46 4.33 -8.96 -1.16
CA PHE A 46 4.89 -7.64 -0.99
C PHE A 46 3.96 -6.62 -1.68
N SER A 47 3.35 -5.77 -0.87
CA SER A 47 2.43 -4.73 -1.36
C SER A 47 3.22 -3.43 -1.53
N ALA A 48 3.57 -3.12 -2.77
CA ALA A 48 4.27 -1.89 -3.14
C ALA A 48 3.38 -1.02 -4.03
N ASP A 49 3.51 0.28 -3.85
CA ASP A 49 2.92 1.29 -4.72
C ASP A 49 3.94 1.69 -5.81
N ALA A 50 3.47 2.22 -6.94
CA ALA A 50 4.33 2.45 -8.11
C ALA A 50 5.37 3.59 -7.91
N ASP A 51 5.17 4.42 -6.89
CA ASP A 51 6.03 5.54 -6.48
C ASP A 51 6.94 5.20 -5.30
N GLU A 52 7.03 3.93 -4.92
CA GLU A 52 7.90 3.43 -3.86
C GLU A 52 9.20 2.86 -4.41
N VAL A 53 10.31 3.19 -3.79
CA VAL A 53 11.66 2.78 -4.19
C VAL A 53 12.40 2.15 -3.01
N LEU A 54 13.06 1.02 -3.28
CA LEU A 54 14.05 0.42 -2.39
C LEU A 54 15.45 0.71 -2.98
N ASP A 55 16.32 1.29 -2.19
CA ASP A 55 17.74 1.35 -2.55
C ASP A 55 18.39 -0.04 -2.50
N ASP A 56 19.64 -0.12 -2.94
CA ASP A 56 20.36 -1.40 -3.03
C ASP A 56 20.50 -2.09 -1.66
N ALA A 57 20.73 -1.32 -0.59
CA ALA A 57 20.89 -1.86 0.75
C ALA A 57 19.57 -2.43 1.28
N ASN A 58 18.47 -1.70 1.12
CA ASN A 58 17.14 -2.14 1.54
C ASN A 58 16.60 -3.28 0.66
N ASN A 59 16.93 -3.29 -0.64
CA ASN A 59 16.61 -4.41 -1.52
C ASN A 59 17.37 -5.69 -1.11
N TYR A 60 18.64 -5.56 -0.74
CA TYR A 60 19.41 -6.68 -0.19
C TYR A 60 18.79 -7.17 1.13
N ALA A 61 18.47 -6.27 2.07
CA ALA A 61 17.84 -6.62 3.34
C ALA A 61 16.48 -7.34 3.13
N LEU A 62 15.67 -6.89 2.18
CA LEU A 62 14.40 -7.55 1.83
C LEU A 62 14.62 -8.97 1.29
N ARG A 63 15.69 -9.20 0.53
CA ARG A 63 16.05 -10.54 0.05
C ARG A 63 16.51 -11.45 1.18
N GLU A 64 17.33 -10.95 2.09
CA GLU A 64 17.81 -11.71 3.26
C GLU A 64 16.67 -12.02 4.24
N LEU A 65 15.69 -11.12 4.37
CA LEU A 65 14.50 -11.34 5.21
C LEU A 65 13.80 -12.66 4.88
N LYS A 66 13.78 -13.09 3.62
CA LYS A 66 13.17 -14.37 3.20
C LYS A 66 13.80 -15.60 3.88
N HIS A 67 15.06 -15.49 4.29
CA HIS A 67 15.80 -16.60 4.88
C HIS A 67 15.65 -16.66 6.40
N ILE A 68 15.30 -15.54 7.04
CA ILE A 68 15.22 -15.42 8.49
C ILE A 68 13.79 -15.25 9.02
N LEU A 69 12.82 -14.99 8.12
CA LEU A 69 11.43 -14.74 8.50
C LEU A 69 10.82 -16.00 9.10
N LEU A 70 10.39 -15.89 10.35
CA LEU A 70 9.74 -16.99 11.05
C LEU A 70 8.34 -17.25 10.47
N PRO A 71 7.91 -18.52 10.34
CA PRO A 71 6.66 -18.88 9.68
C PRO A 71 5.41 -18.41 10.43
N GLU A 72 5.49 -18.07 11.71
CA GLU A 72 4.40 -17.49 12.49
C GLU A 72 4.14 -16.01 12.21
N ILE A 73 5.08 -15.29 11.59
CA ILE A 73 4.91 -13.87 11.29
C ILE A 73 3.84 -13.71 10.18
N ASP A 74 2.85 -12.91 10.43
CA ASP A 74 1.76 -12.65 9.49
C ASP A 74 2.00 -11.39 8.66
N ILE A 75 2.57 -10.34 9.28
CA ILE A 75 2.87 -9.06 8.64
C ILE A 75 4.28 -8.62 9.00
N VAL A 76 5.00 -8.11 8.01
CA VAL A 76 6.23 -7.34 8.25
C VAL A 76 5.95 -5.87 7.95
N GLN A 77 6.21 -5.01 8.92
CA GLN A 77 6.23 -3.57 8.76
C GLN A 77 7.62 -3.11 8.30
N MET A 78 7.64 -2.12 7.45
CA MET A 78 8.85 -1.47 6.95
C MET A 78 8.71 0.03 7.15
N TYR A 79 9.82 0.71 7.32
CA TYR A 79 9.81 2.16 7.42
C TYR A 79 9.44 2.78 6.08
N TYR A 80 8.43 3.61 6.12
CA TYR A 80 7.97 4.43 5.01
C TYR A 80 8.54 5.83 5.19
N VAL A 81 9.38 6.23 4.26
CA VAL A 81 10.14 7.49 4.32
C VAL A 81 9.64 8.41 3.22
N ASN A 82 9.05 9.54 3.59
CA ASN A 82 8.65 10.56 2.64
C ASN A 82 9.85 11.37 2.15
N ALA A 83 10.12 11.30 0.85
CA ALA A 83 11.18 12.06 0.21
C ALA A 83 10.74 13.50 -0.16
N SER A 84 9.45 13.81 -0.10
CA SER A 84 8.91 15.09 -0.56
C SER A 84 8.96 16.17 0.54
N GLU A 85 9.14 17.43 0.12
CA GLU A 85 9.00 18.61 0.98
C GLU A 85 7.57 18.90 1.43
N PHE A 86 6.59 18.14 0.92
CA PHE A 86 5.17 18.24 1.25
C PHE A 86 4.82 17.47 2.54
N ASN A 87 5.64 17.63 3.56
CA ASN A 87 5.36 17.07 4.87
C ASN A 87 4.27 17.90 5.57
N SER A 88 3.06 17.38 5.62
CA SER A 88 2.07 17.91 6.54
C SER A 88 2.44 17.54 7.99
N VAL A 89 1.91 18.27 8.97
CA VAL A 89 2.12 18.00 10.42
C VAL A 89 1.70 16.56 10.81
N TYR A 90 1.02 15.85 9.92
CA TYR A 90 0.46 14.50 10.11
C TYR A 90 1.20 13.40 9.36
N ASN A 91 2.05 13.75 8.40
CA ASN A 91 2.92 12.79 7.73
C ASN A 91 4.26 12.78 8.45
N ALA A 92 4.45 11.82 9.34
CA ALA A 92 5.75 11.58 9.93
C ALA A 92 6.78 11.39 8.79
N HIS A 93 7.95 12.02 8.92
CA HIS A 93 9.03 11.87 7.95
C HIS A 93 9.41 10.39 7.75
N LYS A 94 9.18 9.57 8.78
CA LYS A 94 9.45 8.13 8.79
C LYS A 94 8.45 7.44 9.72
N GLU A 95 7.69 6.49 9.18
CA GLU A 95 6.71 5.70 9.95
C GLU A 95 6.73 4.22 9.53
N LEU A 96 6.34 3.33 10.43
CA LEU A 96 6.18 1.92 10.12
C LEU A 96 4.86 1.68 9.40
N ARG A 97 4.92 1.04 8.22
CA ARG A 97 3.75 0.61 7.45
C ARG A 97 3.83 -0.88 7.11
N PRO A 98 2.70 -1.60 7.14
CA PRO A 98 2.64 -2.99 6.72
C PRO A 98 2.91 -3.10 5.22
N LYS A 99 3.92 -3.90 4.84
CA LYS A 99 4.35 -4.04 3.45
C LYS A 99 4.42 -5.49 2.97
N LEU A 100 4.74 -6.45 3.86
CA LEU A 100 4.80 -7.86 3.51
C LEU A 100 3.73 -8.62 4.29
N PHE A 101 2.90 -9.38 3.59
CA PHE A 101 1.72 -10.05 4.13
C PHE A 101 1.77 -11.54 3.83
N LYS A 102 1.50 -12.37 4.83
CA LYS A 102 1.40 -13.82 4.66
C LYS A 102 0.12 -14.19 3.91
N ARG A 103 0.26 -14.68 2.67
CA ARG A 103 -0.87 -14.96 1.77
C ARG A 103 -1.88 -15.99 2.30
N LEU A 104 -1.42 -16.99 3.04
CA LEU A 104 -2.28 -18.06 3.57
C LEU A 104 -3.21 -17.59 4.71
N ARG A 105 -3.02 -16.40 5.25
CA ARG A 105 -4.01 -15.73 6.10
C ARG A 105 -4.99 -14.94 5.24
N PRO A 106 -6.31 -15.00 5.51
CA PRO A 106 -7.30 -14.23 4.78
C PRO A 106 -7.24 -12.75 5.23
N PHE A 107 -6.29 -12.00 4.71
CA PHE A 107 -6.25 -10.55 4.89
C PHE A 107 -7.29 -9.91 3.97
N THR A 108 -8.19 -9.13 4.54
CA THR A 108 -9.14 -8.31 3.79
C THR A 108 -8.82 -6.85 4.04
N TRP A 109 -8.52 -6.14 2.99
CA TRP A 109 -8.35 -4.70 3.01
C TRP A 109 -9.71 -4.02 3.11
N ILE A 110 -9.81 -3.01 3.95
CA ILE A 110 -11.01 -2.21 4.17
C ILE A 110 -10.67 -0.73 4.06
N SER A 111 -11.67 0.09 3.83
CA SER A 111 -11.63 1.53 3.56
C SER A 111 -11.18 1.88 2.13
N PRO A 112 -11.86 2.81 1.46
CA PRO A 112 -11.56 3.20 0.08
C PRO A 112 -10.29 4.01 -0.05
N ILE A 113 -9.86 4.69 1.03
CA ILE A 113 -8.57 5.40 1.17
C ILE A 113 -8.04 5.13 2.58
N HIS A 114 -6.69 5.23 2.78
CA HIS A 114 -6.00 4.83 4.01
C HIS A 114 -6.43 3.43 4.45
N GLU A 115 -6.39 2.52 3.48
CA GLU A 115 -6.83 1.14 3.62
C GLU A 115 -6.05 0.41 4.71
N THR A 116 -6.73 -0.45 5.45
CA THR A 116 -6.18 -1.26 6.52
C THR A 116 -6.66 -2.71 6.45
N VAL A 117 -6.10 -3.59 7.26
CA VAL A 117 -6.55 -4.98 7.38
C VAL A 117 -7.25 -5.21 8.71
N ARG A 118 -8.37 -5.95 8.67
CA ARG A 118 -9.20 -6.25 9.84
C ARG A 118 -8.79 -7.58 10.47
N LEU A 119 -7.64 -7.64 11.13
CA LEU A 119 -7.17 -8.82 11.88
C LEU A 119 -6.26 -8.40 13.02
N THR A 120 -6.02 -9.30 13.98
CA THR A 120 -4.95 -9.17 14.97
C THR A 120 -3.78 -10.05 14.52
N PRO A 121 -2.92 -9.58 13.61
CA PRO A 121 -1.81 -10.36 13.07
C PRO A 121 -0.63 -10.38 14.03
N ILE A 122 0.27 -11.36 13.86
CA ILE A 122 1.62 -11.32 14.43
C ILE A 122 2.48 -10.45 13.53
N VAL A 123 2.93 -9.32 14.05
CA VAL A 123 3.65 -8.28 13.31
C VAL A 123 5.13 -8.31 13.67
N TYR A 124 5.98 -8.19 12.67
CA TYR A 124 7.42 -8.00 12.81
C TYR A 124 7.81 -6.63 12.21
N ASP A 125 8.43 -5.79 13.03
CA ASP A 125 8.95 -4.49 12.61
C ASP A 125 10.38 -4.66 12.13
N SER A 126 10.62 -4.40 10.86
CA SER A 126 11.95 -4.48 10.24
C SER A 126 12.60 -3.11 10.13
N ASP A 127 13.93 -3.09 9.98
CA ASP A 127 14.69 -1.85 9.70
C ASP A 127 14.73 -1.49 8.21
N ILE A 128 13.98 -2.19 7.36
CA ILE A 128 13.93 -1.91 5.92
C ILE A 128 13.20 -0.60 5.67
N GLU A 129 13.83 0.27 4.89
CA GLU A 129 13.28 1.57 4.50
C GLU A 129 12.77 1.53 3.05
N ILE A 130 11.57 2.05 2.85
CA ILE A 130 10.96 2.26 1.54
C ILE A 130 10.83 3.75 1.33
N LEU A 131 11.46 4.25 0.28
CA LEU A 131 11.39 5.65 -0.08
C LEU A 131 10.14 5.91 -0.92
N HIS A 132 9.27 6.79 -0.45
CA HIS A 132 8.08 7.23 -1.16
C HIS A 132 8.39 8.50 -1.96
N MET A 133 8.30 8.39 -3.28
CA MET A 133 8.63 9.44 -4.25
C MET A 133 7.36 10.16 -4.72
N GLN A 134 6.61 10.74 -3.78
CA GLN A 134 5.38 11.46 -4.11
C GLN A 134 5.63 12.59 -5.10
N THR A 135 4.88 12.63 -6.20
CA THR A 135 5.05 13.61 -7.29
C THR A 135 4.04 14.74 -7.27
N GLY A 136 3.18 14.85 -6.25
CA GLY A 136 2.18 15.93 -6.16
C GLY A 136 1.32 15.88 -4.90
N ASP A 137 0.49 16.92 -4.75
CA ASP A 137 -0.52 16.98 -3.69
C ASP A 137 -1.76 16.20 -4.10
N HIS A 138 -2.11 15.20 -3.32
CA HIS A 138 -3.27 14.31 -3.55
C HIS A 138 -4.50 14.67 -2.73
N SER A 139 -4.45 15.67 -1.86
CA SER A 139 -5.51 16.06 -0.91
C SER A 139 -6.89 16.19 -1.56
N LYS A 140 -6.95 16.85 -2.74
CA LYS A 140 -8.22 17.03 -3.46
C LYS A 140 -8.82 15.71 -3.98
N ARG A 141 -7.96 14.80 -4.46
CA ARG A 141 -8.38 13.48 -4.93
C ARG A 141 -8.90 12.66 -3.75
N ASP A 142 -8.17 12.67 -2.67
CA ASP A 142 -8.44 11.89 -1.48
C ASP A 142 -9.74 12.38 -0.83
N PHE A 143 -9.91 13.68 -0.65
CA PHE A 143 -11.17 14.27 -0.20
C PHE A 143 -12.36 13.88 -1.09
N SER A 144 -12.21 14.01 -2.43
CA SER A 144 -13.27 13.62 -3.38
C SER A 144 -13.64 12.14 -3.27
N THR A 145 -12.67 11.26 -3.02
CA THR A 145 -12.91 9.83 -2.89
C THR A 145 -13.66 9.52 -1.60
N TYR A 146 -13.28 10.14 -0.49
CA TYR A 146 -14.01 10.02 0.78
C TYR A 146 -15.43 10.57 0.70
N PHE A 147 -15.59 11.73 0.09
CA PHE A 147 -16.91 12.33 -0.07
C PHE A 147 -17.86 11.42 -0.86
N LYS A 148 -17.38 10.82 -1.95
CA LYS A 148 -18.14 9.83 -2.72
C LYS A 148 -18.45 8.56 -1.93
N ALA A 149 -17.54 8.11 -1.07
CA ALA A 149 -17.77 6.96 -0.20
C ALA A 149 -18.85 7.27 0.84
N PHE A 150 -18.79 8.45 1.44
CA PHE A 150 -19.81 8.94 2.40
C PHE A 150 -21.19 9.03 1.74
N GLU A 151 -21.31 9.61 0.54
CA GLU A 151 -22.58 9.69 -0.19
C GLU A 151 -23.18 8.30 -0.49
N LYS A 152 -22.34 7.28 -0.66
CA LYS A 152 -22.78 5.88 -0.83
C LYS A 152 -23.13 5.18 0.47
N GLY A 153 -23.06 5.87 1.62
CA GLY A 153 -23.33 5.29 2.93
C GLY A 153 -22.25 4.33 3.43
N ILE A 154 -21.03 4.39 2.87
CA ILE A 154 -19.90 3.63 3.36
C ILE A 154 -19.44 4.26 4.68
N HIS A 155 -19.30 3.42 5.71
CA HIS A 155 -18.78 3.88 6.99
C HIS A 155 -17.32 4.34 6.84
N ILE A 156 -17.03 5.54 7.31
CA ILE A 156 -15.68 6.10 7.35
C ILE A 156 -15.25 6.12 8.83
N GLU A 157 -14.11 5.53 9.11
CA GLU A 157 -13.55 5.47 10.47
C GLU A 157 -13.27 6.87 11.02
N ASP A 158 -13.50 7.09 12.32
CA ASP A 158 -13.39 8.40 12.96
C ASP A 158 -12.01 9.05 12.79
N TYR A 159 -10.93 8.25 12.78
CA TYR A 159 -9.58 8.78 12.56
C TYR A 159 -9.41 9.38 11.18
N VAL A 160 -10.04 8.80 10.15
CA VAL A 160 -10.02 9.30 8.77
C VAL A 160 -10.76 10.62 8.66
N VAL A 161 -11.95 10.72 9.29
CA VAL A 161 -12.70 11.99 9.36
C VAL A 161 -11.85 13.06 10.04
N THR A 162 -11.14 12.70 11.11
CA THR A 162 -10.24 13.61 11.83
C THR A 162 -9.09 14.09 10.96
N MET A 163 -8.51 13.22 10.12
CA MET A 163 -7.46 13.60 9.15
C MET A 163 -7.99 14.61 8.14
N LEU A 164 -9.14 14.31 7.51
CA LEU A 164 -9.75 15.18 6.50
C LEU A 164 -10.13 16.57 7.02
N CYS A 165 -10.47 16.68 8.31
CA CYS A 165 -10.80 17.99 8.91
C CYS A 165 -9.56 18.84 9.21
N LYS A 166 -8.35 18.30 9.01
CA LYS A 166 -7.09 18.97 9.34
C LYS A 166 -6.27 19.35 8.10
N GLU A 167 -6.63 18.83 6.93
CA GLU A 167 -6.15 19.23 5.62
C GLU A 167 -6.98 20.40 5.05
#